data_3e7fd54be307db8897fc9e6f255acd90
#
_entry.id   3e7fd54be307db8897fc9e6f255acd90
#
_cell.length_a   1.000
_cell.length_b   1.000
_cell.length_c   1.000
_cell.angle_alpha   90.00
_cell.angle_beta   90.00
_cell.angle_gamma   90.00
#
_symmetry.space_group_name_H-M   'P 1'
#
loop_
_entity.id
_entity.type
_entity.pdbx_description
1 polymer ?
#
loop_
_entity_poly.entity_id
_entity_poly.type
_entity_poly.pdbx_seq_one_letter_code
_entity_poly.pdbx_strand_id
1 'polypeptide(L)'
;VLAIDGSKAEIPNSEENRKTYGTQGNIYCEGPARALISGLFDVLNDFFIDLQICNVNVNELEAAKENINAIERIGLKQKIIIIFDRGYPSLELLNYLDEQKIAYIVRISSTFCKNERQQTESNDSVVKILNTKTKLMKLKAKNEDLYEKIKDNEFTVTRLIRDKTPAGDEFAILTSLPDDIKSEEIISAYFLRWKIEDAYNTIKNKMRFESVTGNASIYVEQDFLAQVYVYNMMEDVRHTAEEKLQKKPDKYMYPQRINQNVAIGIFKDELLGMALEENDRIRVRKLKRIQAEISKYTLPVRKSKSKKRQFNKANKFGCNLKPSF
;
A
#
# COMPACT_ATOMS: atom_id res chain seq x y z
N VAL A 1 -7.96 -5.18 -7.42
CA VAL A 1 -7.67 -5.40 -5.99
C VAL A 1 -6.70 -4.33 -5.54
N LEU A 2 -7.10 -3.55 -4.55
CA LEU A 2 -6.34 -2.41 -4.05
C LEU A 2 -5.82 -2.69 -2.64
N ALA A 3 -4.72 -2.06 -2.25
CA ALA A 3 -4.24 -2.02 -0.87
C ALA A 3 -4.14 -0.57 -0.40
N ILE A 4 -4.45 -0.32 0.87
CA ILE A 4 -4.17 0.95 1.51
C ILE A 4 -3.16 0.72 2.64
N ASP A 5 -2.14 1.56 2.65
CA ASP A 5 -1.13 1.55 3.71
C ASP A 5 -0.56 2.95 3.92
N GLY A 6 -0.15 3.23 5.15
CA GLY A 6 0.47 4.48 5.56
C GLY A 6 1.99 4.35 5.70
N SER A 7 2.72 5.40 5.32
CA SER A 7 4.15 5.49 5.55
C SER A 7 4.56 6.91 5.91
N LYS A 8 5.52 7.06 6.83
CA LYS A 8 6.01 8.38 7.23
C LYS A 8 7.21 8.76 6.37
N ALA A 9 7.20 9.96 5.80
CA ALA A 9 8.28 10.50 5.00
C ALA A 9 8.98 11.64 5.73
N GLU A 10 10.31 11.68 5.69
CA GLU A 10 11.08 12.84 6.13
C GLU A 10 11.01 13.94 5.06
N ILE A 11 10.82 15.17 5.49
CA ILE A 11 10.68 16.33 4.62
C ILE A 11 11.59 17.45 5.12
N PRO A 12 11.89 18.49 4.28
CA PRO A 12 12.71 19.62 4.72
C PRO A 12 12.16 20.23 6.01
N ASN A 13 13.05 20.44 6.99
CA ASN A 13 12.70 20.84 8.35
C ASN A 13 12.48 22.36 8.45
N SER A 14 11.72 22.96 7.53
CA SER A 14 11.32 24.36 7.58
C SER A 14 10.20 24.62 8.59
N GLU A 15 10.03 25.87 9.01
CA GLU A 15 8.94 26.28 9.91
C GLU A 15 7.57 26.01 9.26
N GLU A 16 7.44 26.30 7.96
CA GLU A 16 6.21 26.03 7.20
C GLU A 16 5.86 24.53 7.19
N ASN A 17 6.84 23.66 6.88
CA ASN A 17 6.61 22.21 6.85
C ASN A 17 6.30 21.64 8.24
N ARG A 18 6.94 22.13 9.29
CA ARG A 18 6.62 21.78 10.68
C ARG A 18 5.18 22.14 11.04
N LYS A 19 4.71 23.31 10.60
CA LYS A 19 3.32 23.75 10.82
C LYS A 19 2.32 22.95 10.00
N THR A 20 2.61 22.69 8.74
CA THR A 20 1.69 22.01 7.81
C THR A 20 1.62 20.51 8.08
N TYR A 21 2.77 19.86 8.16
CA TYR A 21 2.84 18.39 8.24
C TYR A 21 3.14 17.86 9.64
N GLY A 22 3.53 18.74 10.55
CA GLY A 22 3.87 18.36 11.92
C GLY A 22 5.30 17.81 12.06
N THR A 23 5.58 17.34 13.28
CA THR A 23 6.88 16.79 13.65
C THR A 23 6.72 15.46 14.33
N GLN A 24 7.74 14.64 14.27
CA GLN A 24 7.77 13.39 15.02
C GLN A 24 9.08 13.26 15.79
N GLY A 25 8.98 13.38 17.09
CA GLY A 25 10.08 13.26 18.02
C GLY A 25 9.78 12.27 19.15
N ASN A 26 10.40 12.51 20.28
CA ASN A 26 10.20 11.77 21.51
C ASN A 26 9.89 12.75 22.67
N ILE A 27 9.75 12.24 23.89
CA ILE A 27 9.44 13.06 25.08
C ILE A 27 10.48 14.15 25.38
N TYR A 28 11.67 14.08 24.80
CA TYR A 28 12.77 15.01 25.07
C TYR A 28 13.02 16.00 23.91
N CYS A 29 12.51 15.70 22.71
CA CYS A 29 12.76 16.53 21.55
C CYS A 29 11.59 16.40 20.54
N GLU A 30 11.19 17.53 19.98
CA GLU A 30 10.08 17.60 19.01
C GLU A 30 10.34 16.81 17.72
N GLY A 31 11.62 16.62 17.38
CA GLY A 31 12.04 15.89 16.18
C GLY A 31 11.90 16.69 14.87
N PRO A 32 12.30 16.09 13.74
CA PRO A 32 12.21 16.71 12.43
C PRO A 32 10.77 16.75 11.91
N ALA A 33 10.55 17.62 10.91
CA ALA A 33 9.31 17.65 10.14
C ALA A 33 9.11 16.33 9.39
N ARG A 34 7.91 15.77 9.44
CA ARG A 34 7.51 14.55 8.75
C ARG A 34 6.10 14.66 8.23
N ALA A 35 5.86 14.07 7.07
CA ALA A 35 4.52 13.88 6.52
C ALA A 35 4.07 12.42 6.66
N LEU A 36 2.77 12.20 6.90
CA LEU A 36 2.13 10.92 6.69
C LEU A 36 1.74 10.84 5.21
N ILE A 37 2.25 9.84 4.52
CA ILE A 37 1.79 9.49 3.17
C ILE A 37 0.90 8.27 3.26
N SER A 38 -0.30 8.33 2.69
CA SER A 38 -1.23 7.21 2.59
C SER A 38 -1.50 6.91 1.13
N GLY A 39 -1.13 5.72 0.69
CA GLY A 39 -1.27 5.29 -0.70
C GLY A 39 -2.43 4.34 -0.91
N LEU A 40 -3.17 4.55 -1.99
CA LEU A 40 -4.08 3.59 -2.59
C LEU A 40 -3.36 2.93 -3.76
N PHE A 41 -3.09 1.64 -3.67
CA PHE A 41 -2.22 0.92 -4.57
C PHE A 41 -2.91 -0.26 -5.24
N ASP A 42 -2.85 -0.35 -6.56
CA ASP A 42 -3.31 -1.53 -7.29
C ASP A 42 -2.24 -2.63 -7.22
N VAL A 43 -2.54 -3.65 -6.40
CA VAL A 43 -1.61 -4.77 -6.16
C VAL A 43 -1.49 -5.73 -7.34
N LEU A 44 -2.35 -5.65 -8.35
CA LEU A 44 -2.28 -6.48 -9.54
C LEU A 44 -1.40 -5.84 -10.61
N ASN A 45 -1.48 -4.51 -10.74
CA ASN A 45 -0.78 -3.75 -11.77
C ASN A 45 0.44 -2.98 -11.24
N ASP A 46 0.71 -3.01 -9.93
CA ASP A 46 1.82 -2.32 -9.26
C ASP A 46 1.80 -0.78 -9.43
N PHE A 47 0.60 -0.16 -9.39
CA PHE A 47 0.40 1.29 -9.55
C PHE A 47 -0.18 1.94 -8.31
N PHE A 48 0.31 3.12 -7.96
CA PHE A 48 -0.39 4.03 -7.06
C PHE A 48 -1.58 4.66 -7.81
N ILE A 49 -2.78 4.43 -7.31
CA ILE A 49 -4.02 5.04 -7.83
C ILE A 49 -4.20 6.44 -7.22
N ASP A 50 -3.87 6.58 -5.93
CA ASP A 50 -3.95 7.84 -5.19
C ASP A 50 -2.86 7.87 -4.11
N LEU A 51 -2.44 9.09 -3.76
CA LEU A 51 -1.51 9.35 -2.66
C LEU A 51 -1.98 10.58 -1.88
N GLN A 52 -2.32 10.38 -0.62
CA GLN A 52 -2.61 11.46 0.31
C GLN A 52 -1.35 11.86 1.07
N ILE A 53 -1.12 13.16 1.20
CA ILE A 53 0.01 13.74 1.94
C ILE A 53 -0.57 14.53 3.11
N CYS A 54 -0.49 13.96 4.31
CA CYS A 54 -1.18 14.45 5.48
C CYS A 54 -0.20 14.88 6.58
N ASN A 55 -0.72 15.62 7.56
CA ASN A 55 0.02 15.87 8.79
C ASN A 55 0.32 14.53 9.48
N VAL A 56 1.54 14.36 10.00
CA VAL A 56 2.04 13.11 10.61
C VAL A 56 1.23 12.64 11.83
N ASN A 57 0.45 13.55 12.43
CA ASN A 57 -0.42 13.27 13.57
C ASN A 57 -1.85 12.88 13.16
N VAL A 58 -2.19 12.94 11.88
CA VAL A 58 -3.48 12.46 11.37
C VAL A 58 -3.56 10.95 11.55
N ASN A 59 -4.73 10.46 11.93
CA ASN A 59 -4.98 9.04 12.04
C ASN A 59 -4.91 8.38 10.65
N GLU A 60 -4.18 7.28 10.53
CA GLU A 60 -4.08 6.52 9.28
C GLU A 60 -5.44 6.10 8.71
N LEU A 61 -6.45 5.88 9.56
CA LEU A 61 -7.81 5.58 9.10
C LEU A 61 -8.46 6.77 8.39
N GLU A 62 -8.25 8.00 8.88
CA GLU A 62 -8.78 9.20 8.21
C GLU A 62 -8.10 9.42 6.87
N ALA A 63 -6.79 9.26 6.79
CA ALA A 63 -6.06 9.31 5.53
C ALA A 63 -6.53 8.21 4.54
N ALA A 64 -6.82 7.01 5.04
CA ALA A 64 -7.37 5.92 4.24
C ALA A 64 -8.77 6.23 3.68
N LYS A 65 -9.63 6.92 4.44
CA LYS A 65 -10.94 7.37 3.94
C LYS A 65 -10.80 8.35 2.78
N GLU A 66 -9.81 9.26 2.83
CA GLU A 66 -9.54 10.16 1.71
C GLU A 66 -9.06 9.40 0.46
N ASN A 67 -8.24 8.35 0.62
CA ASN A 67 -7.91 7.47 -0.50
C ASN A 67 -9.17 6.75 -1.06
N ILE A 68 -10.10 6.33 -0.20
CA ILE A 68 -11.35 5.71 -0.63
C ILE A 68 -12.24 6.71 -1.39
N ASN A 69 -12.35 7.94 -0.90
CA ASN A 69 -13.06 9.04 -1.57
C ASN A 69 -12.44 9.35 -2.96
N ALA A 70 -11.13 9.16 -3.13
CA ALA A 70 -10.47 9.33 -4.41
C ALA A 70 -10.95 8.31 -5.46
N ILE A 71 -11.37 7.11 -5.06
CA ILE A 71 -11.93 6.09 -5.96
C ILE A 71 -13.15 6.64 -6.71
N GLU A 72 -14.04 7.32 -5.99
CA GLU A 72 -15.23 7.94 -6.57
C GLU A 72 -14.84 9.10 -7.49
N ARG A 73 -13.93 9.99 -7.06
CA ARG A 73 -13.44 11.13 -7.85
C ARG A 73 -12.80 10.70 -9.18
N ILE A 74 -12.08 9.58 -9.19
CA ILE A 74 -11.45 9.01 -10.38
C ILE A 74 -12.47 8.28 -11.26
N GLY A 75 -13.66 7.99 -10.74
CA GLY A 75 -14.73 7.33 -11.48
C GLY A 75 -14.50 5.84 -11.72
N LEU A 76 -13.78 5.16 -10.81
CA LEU A 76 -13.61 3.71 -10.86
C LEU A 76 -14.94 3.02 -10.59
N LYS A 77 -15.58 2.49 -11.65
CA LYS A 77 -16.90 1.82 -11.59
C LYS A 77 -16.83 0.30 -11.37
N GLN A 78 -15.64 -0.25 -11.26
CA GLN A 78 -15.44 -1.69 -11.12
C GLN A 78 -15.72 -2.14 -9.68
N LYS A 79 -16.05 -3.43 -9.50
CA LYS A 79 -16.08 -4.03 -8.16
C LYS A 79 -14.68 -3.99 -7.55
N ILE A 80 -14.56 -3.36 -6.39
CA ILE A 80 -13.29 -3.09 -5.72
C ILE A 80 -13.22 -3.94 -4.46
N ILE A 81 -12.05 -4.53 -4.22
CA ILE A 81 -11.67 -5.16 -2.97
C ILE A 81 -10.48 -4.37 -2.42
N ILE A 82 -10.59 -3.89 -1.18
CA ILE A 82 -9.47 -3.18 -0.53
C ILE A 82 -8.89 -4.05 0.58
N ILE A 83 -7.56 -4.14 0.59
CA ILE A 83 -6.79 -4.92 1.56
C ILE A 83 -6.16 -3.95 2.58
N PHE A 84 -6.33 -4.26 3.88
CA PHE A 84 -5.78 -3.47 4.98
C PHE A 84 -4.91 -4.32 5.91
N ASP A 85 -3.90 -3.70 6.53
CA ASP A 85 -3.11 -4.33 7.58
C ASP A 85 -3.84 -4.31 8.93
N ARG A 86 -3.24 -5.01 9.90
CA ARG A 86 -3.74 -5.16 11.29
C ARG A 86 -3.85 -3.86 12.09
N GLY A 87 -3.35 -2.75 11.60
CA GLY A 87 -3.47 -1.41 12.21
C GLY A 87 -4.84 -0.77 12.00
N TYR A 88 -5.56 -1.13 10.95
CA TYR A 88 -6.80 -0.50 10.51
C TYR A 88 -8.10 -1.05 11.12
N PRO A 89 -8.21 -2.32 11.54
CA PRO A 89 -9.49 -2.90 11.94
C PRO A 89 -10.16 -2.10 13.04
N SER A 90 -11.35 -1.63 12.76
CA SER A 90 -12.22 -0.93 13.70
C SER A 90 -13.68 -1.13 13.29
N LEU A 91 -14.60 -0.97 14.24
CA LEU A 91 -16.04 -0.96 13.93
C LEU A 91 -16.36 0.11 12.89
N GLU A 92 -15.69 1.24 13.00
CA GLU A 92 -15.83 2.36 12.08
C GLU A 92 -15.46 1.97 10.65
N LEU A 93 -14.26 1.38 10.44
CA LEU A 93 -13.82 0.99 9.10
C LEU A 93 -14.75 -0.03 8.47
N LEU A 94 -15.12 -1.10 9.20
CA LEU A 94 -15.96 -2.16 8.65
C LEU A 94 -17.32 -1.61 8.18
N ASN A 95 -18.00 -0.83 9.03
CA ASN A 95 -19.30 -0.26 8.66
C ASN A 95 -19.17 0.83 7.59
N TYR A 96 -18.10 1.61 7.58
CA TYR A 96 -17.84 2.59 6.52
C TYR A 96 -17.68 1.93 5.15
N LEU A 97 -16.91 0.83 5.06
CA LEU A 97 -16.72 0.08 3.81
C LEU A 97 -18.02 -0.59 3.35
N ASP A 98 -18.81 -1.14 4.28
CA ASP A 98 -20.12 -1.73 3.97
C ASP A 98 -21.08 -0.66 3.44
N GLU A 99 -21.10 0.54 4.01
CA GLU A 99 -21.89 1.67 3.51
C GLU A 99 -21.48 2.09 2.09
N GLN A 100 -20.16 2.14 1.83
CA GLN A 100 -19.63 2.46 0.50
C GLN A 100 -19.77 1.30 -0.50
N LYS A 101 -20.27 0.14 -0.08
CA LYS A 101 -20.38 -1.09 -0.89
C LYS A 101 -19.02 -1.54 -1.45
N ILE A 102 -17.97 -1.33 -0.71
CA ILE A 102 -16.60 -1.74 -1.04
C ILE A 102 -16.27 -3.02 -0.29
N ALA A 103 -15.90 -4.06 -1.04
CA ALA A 103 -15.45 -5.31 -0.43
C ALA A 103 -14.07 -5.13 0.22
N TYR A 104 -13.83 -5.85 1.32
CA TYR A 104 -12.59 -5.71 2.08
C TYR A 104 -11.98 -7.05 2.49
N ILE A 105 -10.66 -7.01 2.71
CA ILE A 105 -9.87 -8.06 3.36
C ILE A 105 -9.01 -7.35 4.41
N VAL A 106 -9.27 -7.59 5.69
CA VAL A 106 -8.61 -6.88 6.79
C VAL A 106 -7.98 -7.88 7.76
N ARG A 107 -6.66 -7.83 7.93
CA ARG A 107 -6.01 -8.63 8.97
C ARG A 107 -6.31 -8.05 10.33
N ILE A 108 -6.61 -8.90 11.31
CA ILE A 108 -6.90 -8.49 12.67
C ILE A 108 -5.81 -8.92 13.66
N SER A 109 -5.66 -8.15 14.75
CA SER A 109 -4.80 -8.51 15.87
C SER A 109 -5.40 -9.65 16.69
N SER A 110 -4.60 -10.29 17.55
CA SER A 110 -5.07 -11.35 18.44
C SER A 110 -6.12 -10.89 19.46
N THR A 111 -6.17 -9.59 19.74
CA THR A 111 -7.11 -8.97 20.69
C THR A 111 -8.42 -8.52 20.06
N PHE A 112 -8.44 -8.31 18.75
CA PHE A 112 -9.64 -7.91 18.03
C PHE A 112 -10.57 -9.13 17.82
N CYS A 113 -11.86 -8.99 18.11
CA CYS A 113 -12.86 -10.05 18.01
C CYS A 113 -12.46 -11.32 18.78
N LYS A 114 -11.87 -11.18 19.97
CA LYS A 114 -11.38 -12.32 20.76
C LYS A 114 -12.48 -13.30 21.12
N ASN A 115 -13.64 -12.80 21.55
CA ASN A 115 -14.78 -13.62 21.95
C ASN A 115 -15.37 -14.38 20.75
N GLU A 116 -15.58 -13.69 19.65
CA GLU A 116 -16.10 -14.25 18.40
C GLU A 116 -15.16 -15.32 17.85
N ARG A 117 -13.85 -15.10 17.94
CA ARG A 117 -12.82 -16.10 17.56
C ARG A 117 -12.83 -17.35 18.43
N GLN A 118 -13.13 -17.22 19.73
CA GLN A 118 -13.16 -18.35 20.66
C GLN A 118 -14.46 -19.15 20.56
N GLN A 119 -15.57 -18.50 20.20
CA GLN A 119 -16.88 -19.16 20.06
C GLN A 119 -17.04 -19.94 18.76
N THR A 120 -16.14 -19.76 17.81
CA THR A 120 -16.23 -20.37 16.50
C THR A 120 -15.25 -21.53 16.37
N GLU A 121 -15.74 -22.75 16.13
CA GLU A 121 -14.91 -23.95 15.92
C GLU A 121 -14.29 -23.98 14.51
N SER A 122 -15.05 -23.52 13.49
CA SER A 122 -14.57 -23.50 12.12
C SER A 122 -13.49 -22.42 11.88
N ASN A 123 -12.55 -22.71 10.99
CA ASN A 123 -11.55 -21.75 10.55
C ASN A 123 -12.08 -20.72 9.55
N ASP A 124 -13.27 -20.94 9.01
CA ASP A 124 -13.97 -20.05 8.09
C ASP A 124 -15.45 -20.00 8.47
N SER A 125 -15.94 -18.83 8.85
CA SER A 125 -17.31 -18.68 9.35
C SER A 125 -17.76 -17.24 9.37
N VAL A 126 -19.06 -17.02 9.22
CA VAL A 126 -19.67 -15.70 9.45
C VAL A 126 -19.79 -15.48 10.96
N VAL A 127 -19.31 -14.32 11.40
CA VAL A 127 -19.34 -13.91 12.81
C VAL A 127 -20.13 -12.61 12.98
N LYS A 128 -20.75 -12.47 14.17
CA LYS A 128 -21.52 -11.29 14.55
C LYS A 128 -20.76 -10.56 15.65
N ILE A 129 -20.19 -9.41 15.32
CA ILE A 129 -19.45 -8.56 16.26
C ILE A 129 -20.44 -7.68 17.00
N LEU A 130 -20.57 -7.83 18.32
CA LEU A 130 -21.49 -7.06 19.13
C LEU A 130 -21.13 -5.57 19.14
N ASN A 131 -22.09 -4.71 18.81
CA ASN A 131 -22.02 -3.26 18.84
C ASN A 131 -22.33 -2.75 20.24
N THR A 132 -21.39 -2.91 21.18
CA THR A 132 -21.58 -2.47 22.56
C THR A 132 -21.77 -0.95 22.65
N LYS A 133 -22.51 -0.47 23.67
CA LYS A 133 -22.69 0.96 23.94
C LYS A 133 -21.37 1.73 23.95
N THR A 134 -20.32 1.14 24.54
CA THR A 134 -18.99 1.76 24.61
C THR A 134 -18.36 1.92 23.21
N LYS A 135 -18.50 0.91 22.30
CA LYS A 135 -18.01 1.00 20.94
C LYS A 135 -18.78 2.05 20.13
N LEU A 136 -20.12 2.06 20.27
CA LEU A 136 -21.00 3.03 19.60
C LEU A 136 -20.73 4.46 20.06
N MET A 137 -20.53 4.71 21.36
CA MET A 137 -20.18 6.05 21.85
C MET A 137 -18.81 6.53 21.37
N LYS A 138 -17.82 5.65 21.24
CA LYS A 138 -16.54 5.99 20.62
C LYS A 138 -16.69 6.31 19.13
N LEU A 139 -17.57 5.60 18.45
CA LEU A 139 -17.89 5.89 17.04
C LEU A 139 -18.57 7.26 16.93
N LYS A 140 -19.58 7.54 17.76
CA LYS A 140 -20.28 8.83 17.76
C LYS A 140 -19.32 10.02 17.90
N ALA A 141 -18.32 9.90 18.77
CA ALA A 141 -17.32 10.94 18.98
C ALA A 141 -16.41 11.18 17.75
N LYS A 142 -16.32 10.20 16.83
CA LYS A 142 -15.46 10.27 15.63
C LYS A 142 -16.24 10.51 14.36
N ASN A 143 -17.38 9.88 14.21
CA ASN A 143 -18.21 9.90 13.01
C ASN A 143 -19.69 9.77 13.41
N GLU A 144 -20.33 10.91 13.63
CA GLU A 144 -21.73 10.98 14.07
C GLU A 144 -22.69 10.47 13.00
N ASP A 145 -22.43 10.76 11.72
CA ASP A 145 -23.29 10.31 10.61
C ASP A 145 -23.31 8.76 10.51
N LEU A 146 -22.17 8.12 10.61
CA LEU A 146 -22.08 6.66 10.61
C LEU A 146 -22.72 6.08 11.88
N TYR A 147 -22.53 6.73 13.05
CA TYR A 147 -23.18 6.32 14.28
C TYR A 147 -24.70 6.32 14.13
N GLU A 148 -25.31 7.38 13.59
CA GLU A 148 -26.77 7.48 13.41
C GLU A 148 -27.32 6.35 12.51
N LYS A 149 -26.53 5.88 11.53
CA LYS A 149 -26.91 4.78 10.63
C LYS A 149 -26.85 3.40 11.30
N ILE A 150 -25.93 3.19 12.26
CA ILE A 150 -25.70 1.85 12.83
C ILE A 150 -26.05 1.71 14.30
N LYS A 151 -26.51 2.80 14.97
CA LYS A 151 -26.81 2.80 16.41
C LYS A 151 -27.85 1.77 16.84
N ASP A 152 -28.79 1.44 15.95
CA ASP A 152 -29.86 0.46 16.18
C ASP A 152 -29.47 -0.95 15.75
N ASN A 153 -28.30 -1.13 15.12
CA ASN A 153 -27.78 -2.44 14.75
C ASN A 153 -27.10 -3.10 15.95
N GLU A 154 -27.63 -4.20 16.39
CA GLU A 154 -27.04 -4.95 17.51
C GLU A 154 -25.67 -5.53 17.16
N PHE A 155 -25.46 -5.91 15.90
CA PHE A 155 -24.23 -6.54 15.43
C PHE A 155 -23.73 -5.96 14.12
N THR A 156 -22.41 -5.97 13.96
CA THR A 156 -21.73 -5.86 12.65
C THR A 156 -21.40 -7.28 12.20
N VAL A 157 -21.86 -7.67 11.01
CA VAL A 157 -21.70 -9.03 10.47
C VAL A 157 -20.53 -9.05 9.51
N THR A 158 -19.64 -10.04 9.65
CA THR A 158 -18.47 -10.18 8.77
C THR A 158 -18.04 -11.66 8.73
N ARG A 159 -17.29 -12.06 7.72
CA ARG A 159 -16.70 -13.39 7.61
C ARG A 159 -15.31 -13.38 8.25
N LEU A 160 -15.06 -14.33 9.13
CA LEU A 160 -13.79 -14.54 9.83
C LEU A 160 -13.08 -15.77 9.25
N ILE A 161 -11.86 -15.59 8.78
CA ILE A 161 -10.98 -16.64 8.29
C ILE A 161 -9.75 -16.72 9.20
N ARG A 162 -9.42 -17.93 9.68
CA ARG A 162 -8.23 -18.19 10.51
C ARG A 162 -7.30 -19.13 9.76
N ASP A 163 -6.00 -18.84 9.83
CA ASP A 163 -4.98 -19.70 9.22
C ASP A 163 -3.64 -19.52 9.94
N LYS A 164 -2.63 -20.27 9.50
CA LYS A 164 -1.26 -20.19 10.02
C LYS A 164 -0.31 -19.73 8.93
N THR A 165 0.61 -18.85 9.30
CA THR A 165 1.70 -18.48 8.41
C THR A 165 2.60 -19.68 8.15
N PRO A 166 3.43 -19.67 7.08
CA PRO A 166 4.44 -20.72 6.87
C PRO A 166 5.43 -20.89 8.03
N ALA A 167 5.53 -19.90 8.92
CA ALA A 167 6.34 -19.95 10.15
C ALA A 167 5.58 -20.58 11.34
N GLY A 168 4.28 -20.91 11.16
CA GLY A 168 3.41 -21.52 12.19
C GLY A 168 2.67 -20.50 13.06
N ASP A 169 2.84 -19.19 12.83
CA ASP A 169 2.13 -18.14 13.59
C ASP A 169 0.67 -18.06 13.15
N GLU A 170 -0.24 -18.02 14.09
CA GLU A 170 -1.67 -17.86 13.81
C GLU A 170 -1.96 -16.41 13.34
N PHE A 171 -2.82 -16.29 12.34
CA PHE A 171 -3.39 -15.02 11.92
C PHE A 171 -4.88 -15.17 11.58
N ALA A 172 -5.57 -14.03 11.57
CA ALA A 172 -6.97 -14.00 11.22
C ALA A 172 -7.28 -12.80 10.34
N ILE A 173 -8.26 -12.99 9.46
CA ILE A 173 -8.74 -12.02 8.48
C ILE A 173 -10.24 -11.86 8.69
N LEU A 174 -10.73 -10.61 8.60
CA LEU A 174 -12.14 -10.29 8.40
C LEU A 174 -12.35 -9.88 6.94
N THR A 175 -13.47 -10.30 6.37
CA THR A 175 -13.80 -9.98 4.98
C THR A 175 -15.31 -9.88 4.77
N SER A 176 -15.74 -9.04 3.84
CA SER A 176 -17.11 -8.98 3.33
C SER A 176 -17.33 -9.85 2.09
N LEU A 177 -16.29 -10.57 1.64
CA LEU A 177 -16.41 -11.45 0.49
C LEU A 177 -17.31 -12.66 0.80
N PRO A 178 -18.16 -13.08 -0.15
CA PRO A 178 -19.13 -14.15 0.06
C PRO A 178 -18.47 -15.54 0.19
N ASP A 179 -19.25 -16.51 0.63
CA ASP A 179 -18.78 -17.85 0.98
C ASP A 179 -18.40 -18.71 -0.25
N ASP A 180 -18.82 -18.32 -1.46
CA ASP A 180 -18.46 -18.97 -2.72
C ASP A 180 -16.98 -18.72 -3.10
N ILE A 181 -16.34 -17.69 -2.53
CA ILE A 181 -14.90 -17.47 -2.67
C ILE A 181 -14.17 -18.26 -1.59
N LYS A 182 -13.25 -19.13 -2.01
CA LYS A 182 -12.49 -19.99 -1.09
C LYS A 182 -11.57 -19.18 -0.16
N SER A 183 -11.45 -19.63 1.09
CA SER A 183 -10.56 -18.99 2.08
C SER A 183 -9.11 -18.90 1.62
N GLU A 184 -8.59 -19.91 0.89
CA GLU A 184 -7.23 -19.91 0.37
C GLU A 184 -7.00 -18.83 -0.67
N GLU A 185 -8.02 -18.51 -1.48
CA GLU A 185 -7.95 -17.41 -2.45
C GLU A 185 -7.93 -16.05 -1.77
N ILE A 186 -8.76 -15.88 -0.72
CA ILE A 186 -8.79 -14.65 0.10
C ILE A 186 -7.46 -14.45 0.82
N ILE A 187 -6.90 -15.50 1.41
CA ILE A 187 -5.60 -15.48 2.07
C ILE A 187 -4.49 -15.12 1.07
N SER A 188 -4.52 -15.74 -0.12
CA SER A 188 -3.56 -15.44 -1.19
C SER A 188 -3.65 -13.99 -1.64
N ALA A 189 -4.87 -13.46 -1.78
CA ALA A 189 -5.12 -12.07 -2.09
C ALA A 189 -4.60 -11.13 -0.99
N TYR A 190 -4.80 -11.49 0.29
CA TYR A 190 -4.27 -10.70 1.41
C TYR A 190 -2.75 -10.54 1.33
N PHE A 191 -2.01 -11.58 0.96
CA PHE A 191 -0.56 -11.49 0.86
C PHE A 191 -0.05 -10.60 -0.28
N LEU A 192 -0.88 -10.25 -1.26
CA LEU A 192 -0.54 -9.23 -2.25
C LEU A 192 -0.36 -7.84 -1.62
N ARG A 193 -0.87 -7.59 -0.42
CA ARG A 193 -0.68 -6.34 0.31
C ARG A 193 0.80 -5.93 0.43
N TRP A 194 1.70 -6.91 0.58
CA TRP A 194 3.13 -6.63 0.68
C TRP A 194 3.70 -5.84 -0.51
N LYS A 195 3.02 -5.85 -1.64
CA LYS A 195 3.45 -5.09 -2.82
C LYS A 195 3.45 -3.57 -2.59
N ILE A 196 2.53 -3.03 -1.78
CA ILE A 196 2.55 -1.60 -1.45
C ILE A 196 3.77 -1.26 -0.57
N GLU A 197 4.18 -2.15 0.34
CA GLU A 197 5.41 -1.96 1.14
C GLU A 197 6.65 -1.98 0.24
N ASP A 198 6.70 -2.89 -0.75
CA ASP A 198 7.76 -2.95 -1.75
C ASP A 198 7.78 -1.69 -2.64
N ALA A 199 6.61 -1.17 -3.01
CA ALA A 199 6.47 0.07 -3.74
C ALA A 199 7.00 1.28 -2.93
N TYR A 200 6.61 1.42 -1.66
CA TYR A 200 7.18 2.42 -0.76
C TYR A 200 8.70 2.29 -0.60
N ASN A 201 9.19 1.07 -0.45
CA ASN A 201 10.63 0.83 -0.38
C ASN A 201 11.34 1.29 -1.69
N THR A 202 10.70 1.08 -2.83
CA THR A 202 11.24 1.49 -4.12
C THR A 202 11.27 3.02 -4.26
N ILE A 203 10.15 3.72 -4.02
CA ILE A 203 10.13 5.17 -4.15
C ILE A 203 11.04 5.85 -3.12
N LYS A 204 11.08 5.39 -1.88
CA LYS A 204 11.91 6.00 -0.82
C LYS A 204 13.39 5.75 -1.01
N ASN A 205 13.79 4.51 -1.23
CA ASN A 205 15.19 4.12 -1.20
C ASN A 205 15.86 4.14 -2.57
N LYS A 206 15.10 3.86 -3.66
CA LYS A 206 15.68 3.80 -5.01
C LYS A 206 15.42 5.07 -5.81
N MET A 207 14.29 5.76 -5.58
CA MET A 207 13.92 6.99 -6.30
C MET A 207 14.14 8.26 -5.47
N ARG A 208 14.68 8.15 -4.25
CA ARG A 208 14.96 9.28 -3.35
C ARG A 208 13.73 10.14 -3.07
N PHE A 209 12.60 9.52 -2.77
CA PHE A 209 11.33 10.19 -2.52
C PHE A 209 11.42 11.34 -1.51
N GLU A 210 12.26 11.21 -0.49
CA GLU A 210 12.45 12.19 0.58
C GLU A 210 13.42 13.33 0.21
N SER A 211 13.97 13.34 -1.02
CA SER A 211 14.80 14.43 -1.53
C SER A 211 13.94 15.45 -2.25
N VAL A 212 13.51 16.48 -1.54
CA VAL A 212 12.62 17.54 -2.02
C VAL A 212 13.41 18.75 -2.55
N THR A 213 12.94 19.36 -3.63
CA THR A 213 13.65 20.44 -4.36
C THR A 213 13.73 21.75 -3.56
N GLY A 214 12.79 21.99 -2.63
CA GLY A 214 12.72 23.25 -1.87
C GLY A 214 12.16 23.06 -0.45
N ASN A 215 12.08 24.16 0.29
CA ASN A 215 11.71 24.15 1.71
C ASN A 215 10.23 24.47 1.98
N ALA A 216 9.45 24.91 0.98
CA ALA A 216 8.03 25.19 1.16
C ALA A 216 7.19 23.93 0.99
N SER A 217 6.01 23.91 1.61
CA SER A 217 5.08 22.77 1.58
C SER A 217 4.64 22.39 0.17
N ILE A 218 4.49 23.35 -0.70
CA ILE A 218 4.11 23.12 -2.11
C ILE A 218 5.14 22.26 -2.86
N TYR A 219 6.44 22.39 -2.56
CA TYR A 219 7.46 21.56 -3.18
C TYR A 219 7.41 20.12 -2.68
N VAL A 220 7.02 19.90 -1.42
CA VAL A 220 6.81 18.55 -0.88
C VAL A 220 5.70 17.85 -1.67
N GLU A 221 4.55 18.49 -1.84
CA GLU A 221 3.43 17.93 -2.59
C GLU A 221 3.81 17.69 -4.06
N GLN A 222 4.40 18.67 -4.70
CA GLN A 222 4.78 18.59 -6.11
C GLN A 222 5.78 17.46 -6.37
N ASP A 223 6.84 17.37 -5.57
CA ASP A 223 7.88 16.37 -5.75
C ASP A 223 7.37 14.95 -5.43
N PHE A 224 6.55 14.80 -4.39
CA PHE A 224 5.99 13.51 -4.02
C PHE A 224 5.04 12.98 -5.10
N LEU A 225 4.14 13.82 -5.59
CA LEU A 225 3.22 13.43 -6.66
C LEU A 225 3.95 13.17 -7.98
N ALA A 226 4.96 13.98 -8.32
CA ALA A 226 5.77 13.77 -9.51
C ALA A 226 6.54 12.45 -9.46
N GLN A 227 7.10 12.10 -8.30
CA GLN A 227 7.82 10.82 -8.15
C GLN A 227 6.90 9.60 -8.22
N VAL A 228 5.70 9.68 -7.66
CA VAL A 228 4.69 8.63 -7.80
C VAL A 228 4.25 8.47 -9.25
N TYR A 229 4.08 9.59 -9.97
CA TYR A 229 3.78 9.55 -11.40
C TYR A 229 4.90 8.88 -12.21
N VAL A 230 6.16 9.24 -11.95
CA VAL A 230 7.33 8.61 -12.59
C VAL A 230 7.42 7.13 -12.24
N TYR A 231 7.14 6.75 -10.98
CA TYR A 231 7.08 5.35 -10.56
C TYR A 231 6.05 4.57 -11.39
N ASN A 232 4.82 5.09 -11.51
CA ASN A 232 3.77 4.43 -12.28
C ASN A 232 4.16 4.26 -13.76
N MET A 233 4.75 5.29 -14.37
CA MET A 233 5.25 5.21 -15.75
C MET A 233 6.32 4.12 -15.91
N MET A 234 7.25 4.04 -14.97
CA MET A 234 8.33 3.05 -14.97
C MET A 234 7.77 1.62 -14.80
N GLU A 235 6.79 1.43 -13.91
CA GLU A 235 6.14 0.12 -13.72
C GLU A 235 5.38 -0.32 -14.98
N ASP A 236 4.69 0.58 -15.68
CA ASP A 236 4.03 0.29 -16.97
C ASP A 236 5.04 -0.24 -18.02
N VAL A 237 6.17 0.45 -18.15
CA VAL A 237 7.26 0.04 -19.05
C VAL A 237 7.83 -1.32 -18.66
N ARG A 238 8.03 -1.55 -17.35
CA ARG A 238 8.55 -2.80 -16.81
C ARG A 238 7.59 -3.96 -17.03
N HIS A 239 6.29 -3.79 -16.74
CA HIS A 239 5.27 -4.81 -16.97
C HIS A 239 5.18 -5.22 -18.42
N THR A 240 5.15 -4.25 -19.34
CA THR A 240 5.15 -4.51 -20.78
C THR A 240 6.39 -5.30 -21.22
N ALA A 241 7.56 -5.03 -20.62
CA ALA A 241 8.78 -5.76 -20.91
C ALA A 241 8.75 -7.19 -20.32
N GLU A 242 8.18 -7.39 -19.11
CA GLU A 242 8.03 -8.71 -18.48
C GLU A 242 7.06 -9.62 -19.25
N GLU A 243 5.95 -9.12 -19.76
CA GLU A 243 5.04 -9.89 -20.60
C GLU A 243 5.74 -10.49 -21.84
N LYS A 244 6.68 -9.74 -22.42
CA LYS A 244 7.48 -10.22 -23.55
C LYS A 244 8.46 -11.34 -23.14
N LEU A 245 8.97 -11.32 -21.91
CA LEU A 245 9.84 -12.36 -21.36
C LEU A 245 9.07 -13.66 -21.11
N GLN A 246 7.87 -13.58 -20.56
CA GLN A 246 7.03 -14.74 -20.24
C GLN A 246 6.61 -15.54 -21.49
N LYS A 247 6.58 -14.91 -22.65
CA LYS A 247 6.31 -15.56 -23.94
C LYS A 247 7.47 -16.44 -24.44
N LYS A 248 8.62 -16.50 -23.74
CA LYS A 248 9.80 -17.31 -24.09
C LYS A 248 10.26 -18.17 -22.90
N PRO A 249 9.44 -19.13 -22.41
CA PRO A 249 9.67 -19.82 -21.15
C PRO A 249 10.88 -20.76 -21.14
N ASP A 250 11.24 -21.36 -22.27
CA ASP A 250 12.13 -22.55 -22.29
C ASP A 250 13.64 -22.28 -22.18
N LYS A 251 14.05 -21.02 -22.03
CA LYS A 251 15.49 -20.67 -22.02
C LYS A 251 16.12 -20.75 -20.63
N TYR A 252 15.31 -20.68 -19.54
CA TYR A 252 15.83 -20.50 -18.19
C TYR A 252 15.29 -21.56 -17.22
N MET A 253 16.18 -22.04 -16.31
CA MET A 253 15.83 -23.00 -15.26
C MET A 253 14.79 -22.47 -14.26
N TYR A 254 14.72 -21.15 -14.08
CA TYR A 254 13.79 -20.46 -13.18
C TYR A 254 13.03 -19.38 -13.94
N PRO A 255 11.79 -19.09 -13.56
CA PRO A 255 11.09 -17.89 -14.06
C PRO A 255 11.96 -16.65 -13.89
N GLN A 256 11.93 -15.75 -14.86
CA GLN A 256 12.73 -14.53 -14.84
C GLN A 256 11.83 -13.33 -14.53
N ARG A 257 12.35 -12.37 -13.79
CA ARG A 257 11.77 -11.03 -13.63
C ARG A 257 12.78 -9.98 -14.05
N ILE A 258 12.32 -8.82 -14.45
CA ILE A 258 13.20 -7.69 -14.77
C ILE A 258 13.92 -7.20 -13.51
N ASN A 259 15.20 -6.86 -13.66
CA ASN A 259 15.96 -6.19 -12.61
C ASN A 259 15.46 -4.76 -12.46
N GLN A 260 14.64 -4.51 -11.43
CA GLN A 260 14.01 -3.22 -11.17
C GLN A 260 15.03 -2.08 -11.02
N ASN A 261 16.18 -2.31 -10.38
CA ASN A 261 17.19 -1.26 -10.20
C ASN A 261 17.78 -0.80 -11.55
N VAL A 262 18.04 -1.74 -12.44
CA VAL A 262 18.51 -1.43 -13.80
C VAL A 262 17.41 -0.76 -14.61
N ALA A 263 16.16 -1.24 -14.48
CA ALA A 263 15.02 -0.63 -15.15
C ALA A 263 14.82 0.83 -14.76
N ILE A 264 14.91 1.14 -13.46
CA ILE A 264 14.83 2.51 -12.94
C ILE A 264 15.95 3.38 -13.55
N GLY A 265 17.19 2.90 -13.58
CA GLY A 265 18.32 3.65 -14.15
C GLY A 265 18.11 3.96 -15.63
N ILE A 266 17.83 2.93 -16.46
CA ILE A 266 17.59 3.10 -17.89
C ILE A 266 16.40 4.03 -18.14
N PHE A 267 15.29 3.84 -17.41
CA PHE A 267 14.10 4.66 -17.58
C PHE A 267 14.39 6.13 -17.24
N LYS A 268 15.11 6.38 -16.14
CA LYS A 268 15.49 7.74 -15.74
C LYS A 268 16.34 8.44 -16.80
N ASP A 269 17.34 7.76 -17.35
CA ASP A 269 18.25 8.32 -18.35
C ASP A 269 17.51 8.67 -19.66
N GLU A 270 16.51 7.88 -20.04
CA GLU A 270 15.78 8.05 -21.29
C GLU A 270 14.48 8.87 -21.16
N LEU A 271 13.96 9.05 -19.93
CA LEU A 271 12.65 9.69 -19.65
C LEU A 271 12.56 11.09 -20.25
N LEU A 272 13.55 11.95 -20.01
CA LEU A 272 13.54 13.33 -20.49
C LEU A 272 13.53 13.39 -22.02
N GLY A 273 14.39 12.59 -22.68
CA GLY A 273 14.44 12.52 -24.12
C GLY A 273 13.17 11.93 -24.76
N MET A 274 12.42 11.12 -24.01
CA MET A 274 11.13 10.59 -24.44
C MET A 274 10.01 11.63 -24.21
N ALA A 275 9.99 12.27 -23.06
CA ALA A 275 8.95 13.23 -22.67
C ALA A 275 8.96 14.50 -23.55
N LEU A 276 10.15 14.97 -23.95
CA LEU A 276 10.33 16.15 -24.81
C LEU A 276 10.19 15.84 -26.31
N GLU A 277 9.97 14.59 -26.69
CA GLU A 277 9.79 14.22 -28.08
C GLU A 277 8.38 14.57 -28.57
N GLU A 278 8.27 15.50 -29.50
CA GLU A 278 7.00 15.97 -30.04
C GLU A 278 6.37 14.99 -31.04
N ASN A 279 7.21 14.21 -31.74
CA ASN A 279 6.74 13.26 -32.75
C ASN A 279 6.33 11.95 -32.11
N ASP A 280 5.03 11.64 -32.09
CA ASP A 280 4.48 10.42 -31.49
C ASP A 280 5.09 9.12 -32.04
N ARG A 281 5.41 9.05 -33.33
CA ARG A 281 6.03 7.85 -33.92
C ARG A 281 7.44 7.64 -33.39
N ILE A 282 8.19 8.72 -33.18
CA ILE A 282 9.54 8.67 -32.61
C ILE A 282 9.44 8.34 -31.12
N ARG A 283 8.50 8.94 -30.40
CA ARG A 283 8.23 8.65 -28.97
C ARG A 283 7.93 7.17 -28.75
N VAL A 284 7.02 6.58 -29.54
CA VAL A 284 6.70 5.15 -29.48
C VAL A 284 7.93 4.28 -29.82
N ARG A 285 8.77 4.69 -30.76
CA ARG A 285 10.01 3.97 -31.07
C ARG A 285 11.01 4.02 -29.93
N LYS A 286 11.18 5.18 -29.29
CA LYS A 286 12.02 5.32 -28.08
C LYS A 286 11.52 4.43 -26.96
N LEU A 287 10.21 4.43 -26.66
CA LEU A 287 9.60 3.56 -25.65
C LEU A 287 9.86 2.07 -25.92
N LYS A 288 9.67 1.61 -27.17
CA LYS A 288 9.99 0.23 -27.55
C LYS A 288 11.47 -0.12 -27.37
N ARG A 289 12.37 0.85 -27.60
CA ARG A 289 13.82 0.69 -27.38
C ARG A 289 14.10 0.53 -25.88
N ILE A 290 13.51 1.37 -25.01
CA ILE A 290 13.64 1.28 -23.56
C ILE A 290 13.16 -0.09 -23.06
N GLN A 291 11.98 -0.54 -23.47
CA GLN A 291 11.45 -1.86 -23.13
C GLN A 291 12.38 -3.00 -23.55
N ALA A 292 12.94 -2.92 -24.77
CA ALA A 292 13.87 -3.92 -25.26
C ALA A 292 15.19 -3.92 -24.49
N GLU A 293 15.68 -2.75 -24.08
CA GLU A 293 16.90 -2.62 -23.28
C GLU A 293 16.71 -3.19 -21.89
N ILE A 294 15.64 -2.78 -21.18
CA ILE A 294 15.28 -3.27 -19.85
C ILE A 294 15.14 -4.79 -19.83
N SER A 295 14.55 -5.39 -20.87
CA SER A 295 14.33 -6.84 -20.96
C SER A 295 15.61 -7.69 -21.06
N LYS A 296 16.77 -7.08 -21.31
CA LYS A 296 18.06 -7.78 -21.29
C LYS A 296 18.56 -8.08 -19.87
N TYR A 297 18.09 -7.33 -18.87
CA TYR A 297 18.56 -7.41 -17.49
C TYR A 297 17.52 -8.10 -16.62
N THR A 298 17.68 -9.40 -16.43
CA THR A 298 16.73 -10.22 -15.68
C THR A 298 17.36 -10.84 -14.44
N LEU A 299 16.52 -11.18 -13.47
CA LEU A 299 16.88 -11.91 -12.27
C LEU A 299 16.01 -13.16 -12.12
N PRO A 300 16.58 -14.31 -11.70
CA PRO A 300 15.80 -15.52 -11.48
C PRO A 300 14.88 -15.38 -10.27
N VAL A 301 13.61 -15.75 -10.42
CA VAL A 301 12.65 -15.84 -9.33
C VAL A 301 12.83 -17.18 -8.63
N ARG A 302 13.51 -17.18 -7.48
CA ARG A 302 13.69 -18.38 -6.66
C ARG A 302 12.66 -18.40 -5.53
N LYS A 303 12.09 -19.56 -5.23
CA LYS A 303 11.27 -19.74 -4.03
C LYS A 303 12.14 -19.44 -2.81
N SER A 304 11.83 -18.35 -2.09
CA SER A 304 12.54 -18.05 -0.85
C SER A 304 12.12 -19.04 0.24
N LYS A 305 13.08 -19.60 0.96
CA LYS A 305 12.79 -20.29 2.21
C LYS A 305 12.43 -19.20 3.25
N SER A 306 11.26 -19.29 3.85
CA SER A 306 10.89 -18.43 4.98
C SER A 306 11.96 -18.57 6.08
N LYS A 307 12.62 -17.46 6.42
CA LYS A 307 13.55 -17.42 7.56
C LYS A 307 12.89 -16.63 8.68
N LYS A 308 13.03 -17.11 9.93
CA LYS A 308 12.63 -16.31 11.09
C LYS A 308 13.30 -14.95 11.02
N ARG A 309 12.52 -13.88 11.23
CA ARG A 309 13.03 -12.51 11.27
C ARG A 309 14.09 -12.41 12.39
N GLN A 310 15.34 -12.21 12.03
CA GLN A 310 16.37 -11.88 13.00
C GLN A 310 16.26 -10.39 13.30
N PHE A 311 16.11 -10.04 14.58
CA PHE A 311 16.24 -8.66 15.03
C PHE A 311 17.72 -8.28 14.94
N ASN A 312 18.12 -7.63 13.88
CA ASN A 312 19.41 -6.98 13.81
C ASN A 312 19.36 -5.73 14.71
N LYS A 313 20.36 -5.58 15.59
CA LYS A 313 20.54 -4.31 16.31
C LYS A 313 20.67 -3.20 15.27
N ALA A 314 19.90 -2.13 15.44
CA ALA A 314 20.01 -0.96 14.57
C ALA A 314 21.50 -0.51 14.53
N ASN A 315 22.05 -0.36 13.33
CA ASN A 315 23.37 0.21 13.18
C ASN A 315 23.35 1.64 13.72
N LYS A 316 24.28 1.96 14.62
CA LYS A 316 24.44 3.31 15.19
C LYS A 316 24.79 4.38 14.14
N PHE A 317 25.25 3.95 12.98
CA PHE A 317 25.62 4.83 11.86
C PHE A 317 24.85 4.33 10.63
N GLY A 318 24.03 5.20 10.05
CA GLY A 318 23.40 4.93 8.76
C GLY A 318 24.48 4.67 7.72
N CYS A 319 24.51 3.47 7.13
CA CYS A 319 25.27 3.27 5.92
C CYS A 319 24.57 4.04 4.81
N ASN A 320 25.22 5.10 4.30
CA ASN A 320 24.82 5.72 3.04
C ASN A 320 25.07 4.71 1.92
N LEU A 321 24.09 3.84 1.68
CA LEU A 321 24.10 3.00 0.50
C LEU A 321 24.08 3.91 -0.72
N LYS A 322 24.99 3.67 -1.66
CA LYS A 322 25.00 4.40 -2.93
C LYS A 322 23.64 4.17 -3.59
N PRO A 323 22.85 5.22 -3.83
CA PRO A 323 21.54 5.05 -4.45
C PRO A 323 21.70 4.54 -5.87
N SER A 324 20.66 3.88 -6.39
CA SER A 324 20.63 3.37 -7.78
C SER A 324 20.59 4.51 -8.83
N PHE A 325 20.78 5.73 -8.37
CA PHE A 325 20.81 6.95 -9.17
C PHE A 325 22.13 7.69 -8.97
#